data_b9fd7f2ab89b23fb64045ea1c0cca95e
#
_entry.id   b9fd7f2ab89b23fb64045ea1c0cca95e
#
_cell.length_a   1.000
_cell.length_b   1.000
_cell.length_c   1.000
_cell.angle_alpha   90.00
_cell.angle_beta   90.00
_cell.angle_gamma   90.00
#
_symmetry.space_group_name_H-M   'P 1'
#
loop_
_entity.id
_entity.type
_entity.pdbx_description
1 polymer ?
#
loop_
_entity_poly.entity_id
_entity_poly.type
_entity_poly.pdbx_seq_one_letter_code
_entity_poly.pdbx_strand_id
1 'polypeptide(L)'
;MFAVTMGISRIIFGKYGKQLDLMKFMGGSGILCVICYLLSALSSNSIIGLIGCIVCGFSVGIMWPGTISISSKTFPKGGTAMFSLLAMAGDLGGSIGPGIVGRITQNAGNNIRIGMRCGLIFPVILLFMLFLLYRKNQHTQK
;
A
#
# COMPACT_ATOMS: atom_id res chain seq x y z
N MET A 1 -3.32 8.28 -14.94
CA MET A 1 -3.11 6.83 -15.10
C MET A 1 -3.15 6.08 -13.77
N PHE A 2 -2.40 6.48 -12.73
CA PHE A 2 -2.41 5.86 -11.39
C PHE A 2 -3.83 5.66 -10.80
N ALA A 3 -4.65 6.71 -10.79
CA ALA A 3 -6.00 6.64 -10.22
C ALA A 3 -6.94 5.68 -10.98
N VAL A 4 -6.79 5.59 -12.29
CA VAL A 4 -7.60 4.68 -13.14
C VAL A 4 -7.25 3.22 -12.83
N THR A 5 -5.97 2.89 -12.77
CA THR A 5 -5.51 1.53 -12.44
C THR A 5 -5.87 1.14 -11.01
N MET A 6 -5.83 2.07 -10.07
CA MET A 6 -6.31 1.89 -8.70
C MET A 6 -7.82 1.59 -8.67
N GLY A 7 -8.62 2.30 -9.46
CA GLY A 7 -10.06 2.05 -9.57
C GLY A 7 -10.38 0.68 -10.16
N ILE A 8 -9.71 0.30 -11.24
CA ILE A 8 -9.85 -1.02 -11.87
C ILE A 8 -9.49 -2.14 -10.89
N SER A 9 -8.39 -1.98 -10.15
CA SER A 9 -7.94 -2.94 -9.14
C SER A 9 -9.02 -3.15 -8.06
N ARG A 10 -9.69 -2.09 -7.60
CA ARG A 10 -10.77 -2.18 -6.60
C ARG A 10 -11.99 -2.94 -7.15
N ILE A 11 -12.36 -2.73 -8.41
CA ILE A 11 -13.47 -3.43 -9.06
C ILE A 11 -13.17 -4.93 -9.16
N ILE A 12 -11.96 -5.29 -9.62
CA ILE A 12 -11.52 -6.67 -9.73
C ILE A 12 -11.53 -7.35 -8.35
N PHE A 13 -10.99 -6.69 -7.35
CA PHE A 13 -10.97 -7.20 -5.99
C PHE A 13 -12.38 -7.35 -5.40
N GLY A 14 -13.29 -6.41 -5.65
CA GLY A 14 -14.68 -6.49 -5.23
C GLY A 14 -15.38 -7.74 -5.77
N LYS A 15 -15.05 -8.14 -7.00
CA LYS A 15 -15.64 -9.30 -7.66
C LYS A 15 -15.02 -10.64 -7.21
N TYR A 16 -13.70 -10.69 -7.08
CA TYR A 16 -12.94 -11.94 -6.83
C TYR A 16 -12.39 -12.07 -5.41
N GLY A 17 -12.40 -11.03 -4.61
CA GLY A 17 -11.75 -10.98 -3.29
C GLY A 17 -12.30 -11.97 -2.25
N LYS A 18 -13.54 -12.48 -2.44
CA LYS A 18 -14.14 -13.47 -1.54
C LYS A 18 -13.49 -14.86 -1.60
N GLN A 19 -12.81 -15.17 -2.70
CA GLN A 19 -12.18 -16.49 -2.95
C GLN A 19 -10.67 -16.50 -2.69
N LEU A 20 -10.06 -15.35 -2.41
CA LEU A 20 -8.62 -15.21 -2.26
C LEU A 20 -8.23 -15.16 -0.79
N ASP A 21 -7.11 -15.83 -0.45
CA ASP A 21 -6.41 -15.67 0.82
C ASP A 21 -5.92 -14.21 0.96
N LEU A 22 -6.74 -13.38 1.59
CA LEU A 22 -6.59 -11.93 1.66
C LEU A 22 -5.21 -11.52 2.16
N MET A 23 -4.69 -12.25 3.15
CA MET A 23 -3.40 -11.98 3.76
C MET A 23 -2.23 -12.22 2.79
N LYS A 24 -2.26 -13.34 2.05
CA LYS A 24 -1.24 -13.67 1.04
C LYS A 24 -1.29 -12.69 -0.13
N PHE A 25 -2.51 -12.33 -0.53
CA PHE A 25 -2.71 -11.40 -1.64
C PHE A 25 -2.23 -9.98 -1.31
N MET A 26 -2.51 -9.49 -0.09
CA MET A 26 -1.99 -8.21 0.39
C MET A 26 -0.46 -8.23 0.51
N GLY A 27 0.13 -9.33 0.99
CA GLY A 27 1.57 -9.49 1.02
C GLY A 27 2.21 -9.42 -0.38
N GLY A 28 1.64 -10.14 -1.35
CA GLY A 28 2.07 -10.08 -2.75
C GLY A 28 1.96 -8.68 -3.36
N SER A 29 0.85 -7.98 -3.10
CA SER A 29 0.66 -6.59 -3.53
C SER A 29 1.68 -5.64 -2.88
N GLY A 30 2.00 -5.85 -1.60
CA GLY A 30 3.03 -5.07 -0.90
C GLY A 30 4.42 -5.25 -1.52
N ILE A 31 4.80 -6.49 -1.84
CA ILE A 31 6.07 -6.79 -2.50
C ILE A 31 6.11 -6.14 -3.90
N LEU A 32 5.03 -6.26 -4.65
CA LEU A 32 4.91 -5.63 -5.97
C LEU A 32 5.06 -4.10 -5.87
N CYS A 33 4.46 -3.49 -4.85
CA CYS A 33 4.58 -2.06 -4.58
C CYS A 33 6.04 -1.65 -4.33
N VAL A 34 6.78 -2.40 -3.51
CA VAL A 34 8.21 -2.15 -3.25
C VAL A 34 9.03 -2.25 -4.54
N ILE A 35 8.79 -3.29 -5.34
CA ILE A 35 9.49 -3.47 -6.63
C ILE A 35 9.22 -2.28 -7.55
N CYS A 36 7.97 -1.84 -7.66
CA CYS A 36 7.60 -0.67 -8.49
C CYS A 36 8.24 0.62 -8.01
N TYR A 37 8.32 0.83 -6.70
CA TYR A 37 9.01 1.98 -6.12
C TYR A 37 10.52 1.95 -6.41
N LEU A 38 11.15 0.78 -6.27
CA LEU A 38 12.56 0.60 -6.60
C LEU A 38 12.84 0.87 -8.08
N LEU A 39 12.02 0.31 -8.97
CA LEU A 39 12.14 0.55 -10.41
C LEU A 39 12.01 2.04 -10.75
N SER A 40 11.02 2.71 -10.17
CA SER A 40 10.80 4.15 -10.40
C SER A 40 11.91 5.03 -9.79
N ALA A 41 12.49 4.62 -8.65
CA ALA A 41 13.56 5.38 -7.98
C ALA A 41 14.94 5.19 -8.61
N LEU A 42 15.21 4.02 -9.20
CA LEU A 42 16.51 3.66 -9.80
C LEU A 42 16.57 3.95 -11.29
N SER A 43 15.44 3.90 -11.99
CA SER A 43 15.41 4.09 -13.44
C SER A 43 15.62 5.55 -13.82
N SER A 44 16.53 5.77 -14.79
CA SER A 44 16.72 7.08 -15.43
C SER A 44 15.72 7.32 -16.56
N ASN A 45 14.98 6.30 -16.96
CA ASN A 45 14.07 6.36 -18.10
C ASN A 45 12.65 6.71 -17.64
N SER A 46 12.10 7.81 -18.13
CA SER A 46 10.75 8.30 -17.77
C SER A 46 9.65 7.26 -18.06
N ILE A 47 9.83 6.45 -19.10
CA ILE A 47 8.84 5.42 -19.48
C ILE A 47 8.77 4.32 -18.42
N ILE A 48 9.92 3.88 -17.91
CA ILE A 48 9.97 2.85 -16.85
C ILE A 48 9.36 3.39 -15.56
N GLY A 49 9.61 4.66 -15.22
CA GLY A 49 8.99 5.33 -14.10
C GLY A 49 7.47 5.41 -14.23
N LEU A 50 6.96 5.69 -15.43
CA LEU A 50 5.53 5.74 -15.72
C LEU A 50 4.88 4.35 -15.55
N ILE A 51 5.47 3.31 -16.11
CA ILE A 51 5.01 1.92 -15.97
C ILE A 51 5.01 1.51 -14.49
N GLY A 52 6.09 1.81 -13.77
CA GLY A 52 6.18 1.56 -12.33
C GLY A 52 5.05 2.23 -11.54
N CYS A 53 4.71 3.48 -11.91
CA CYS A 53 3.61 4.22 -11.29
C CYS A 53 2.23 3.59 -11.57
N ILE A 54 2.00 3.10 -12.79
CA ILE A 54 0.76 2.43 -13.18
C ILE A 54 0.58 1.12 -12.38
N VAL A 55 1.61 0.29 -12.34
CA VAL A 55 1.59 -1.00 -11.63
C VAL A 55 1.49 -0.78 -10.11
N CYS A 56 2.15 0.24 -9.57
CA CYS A 56 2.02 0.65 -8.17
C CYS A 56 0.57 1.04 -7.85
N GLY A 57 -0.09 1.81 -8.71
CA GLY A 57 -1.50 2.18 -8.54
C GLY A 57 -2.41 0.95 -8.46
N PHE A 58 -2.19 -0.04 -9.30
CA PHE A 58 -2.90 -1.31 -9.25
C PHE A 58 -2.68 -2.04 -7.91
N SER A 59 -1.44 -2.11 -7.46
CA SER A 59 -1.05 -2.76 -6.20
C SER A 59 -1.67 -2.09 -4.96
N VAL A 60 -1.61 -0.76 -4.87
CA VAL A 60 -2.15 0.01 -3.74
C VAL A 60 -3.68 -0.03 -3.69
N GLY A 61 -4.34 -0.15 -4.84
CA GLY A 61 -5.80 -0.18 -4.92
C GLY A 61 -6.45 -1.27 -4.07
N ILE A 62 -5.78 -2.38 -3.86
CA ILE A 62 -6.26 -3.53 -3.08
C ILE A 62 -5.97 -3.38 -1.59
N MET A 63 -4.97 -2.60 -1.21
CA MET A 63 -4.54 -2.50 0.19
C MET A 63 -5.62 -1.96 1.11
N TRP A 64 -6.35 -0.93 0.70
CA TRP A 64 -7.39 -0.32 1.51
C TRP A 64 -8.57 -1.27 1.78
N PRO A 65 -9.27 -1.81 0.76
CA PRO A 65 -10.35 -2.76 0.99
C PRO A 65 -9.87 -4.04 1.67
N GLY A 66 -8.64 -4.48 1.42
CA GLY A 66 -8.01 -5.61 2.09
C GLY A 66 -7.85 -5.37 3.59
N THR A 67 -7.35 -4.21 4.00
CA THR A 67 -7.19 -3.83 5.40
C THR A 67 -8.53 -3.80 6.13
N ILE A 68 -9.55 -3.20 5.55
CA ILE A 68 -10.91 -3.17 6.11
C ILE A 68 -11.45 -4.60 6.27
N SER A 69 -11.29 -5.44 5.26
CA SER A 69 -11.78 -6.82 5.29
C SER A 69 -11.05 -7.69 6.33
N ILE A 70 -9.74 -7.53 6.50
CA ILE A 70 -8.99 -8.24 7.55
C ILE A 70 -9.42 -7.75 8.93
N SER A 71 -9.53 -6.44 9.12
CA SER A 71 -9.93 -5.85 10.39
C SER A 71 -11.32 -6.29 10.82
N SER A 72 -12.28 -6.36 9.90
CA SER A 72 -13.64 -6.83 10.19
C SER A 72 -13.68 -8.32 10.56
N LYS A 73 -12.82 -9.14 9.98
CA LYS A 73 -12.69 -10.57 10.35
C LYS A 73 -12.00 -10.76 11.69
N THR A 74 -11.00 -9.95 12.00
CA THR A 74 -10.21 -10.05 13.24
C THR A 74 -10.96 -9.50 14.44
N PHE A 75 -11.75 -8.44 14.23
CA PHE A 75 -12.53 -7.78 15.27
C PHE A 75 -14.01 -7.66 14.88
N PRO A 76 -14.79 -8.76 14.94
CA PRO A 76 -16.19 -8.73 14.53
C PRO A 76 -17.08 -7.76 15.33
N LYS A 77 -16.67 -7.46 16.57
CA LYS A 77 -17.35 -6.53 17.49
C LYS A 77 -16.84 -5.09 17.39
N GLY A 78 -15.87 -4.81 16.51
CA GLY A 78 -15.22 -3.49 16.40
C GLY A 78 -16.15 -2.35 15.92
N GLY A 79 -17.21 -2.69 15.22
CA GLY A 79 -18.26 -1.74 14.80
C GLY A 79 -17.73 -0.50 14.08
N THR A 80 -18.50 0.56 14.17
CA THR A 80 -18.22 1.85 13.52
C THR A 80 -16.92 2.50 14.03
N ALA A 81 -16.60 2.35 15.32
CA ALA A 81 -15.42 2.94 15.92
C ALA A 81 -14.12 2.43 15.29
N MET A 82 -14.04 1.13 15.00
CA MET A 82 -12.88 0.53 14.34
C MET A 82 -12.69 1.11 12.92
N PHE A 83 -13.77 1.24 12.16
CA PHE A 83 -13.71 1.79 10.80
C PHE A 83 -13.33 3.27 10.81
N SER A 84 -13.82 4.05 11.78
CA SER A 84 -13.47 5.46 11.94
C SER A 84 -11.97 5.63 12.25
N LEU A 85 -11.40 4.80 13.13
CA LEU A 85 -9.98 4.83 13.45
C LEU A 85 -9.12 4.44 12.23
N LEU A 86 -9.54 3.42 11.47
CA LEU A 86 -8.85 3.02 10.24
C LEU A 86 -8.88 4.13 9.19
N ALA A 87 -10.03 4.78 9.00
CA ALA A 87 -10.19 5.89 8.07
C ALA A 87 -9.27 7.06 8.47
N MET A 88 -9.32 7.47 9.75
CA MET A 88 -8.47 8.54 10.27
C MET A 88 -6.97 8.23 10.11
N ALA A 89 -6.55 7.01 10.40
CA ALA A 89 -5.16 6.59 10.20
C ALA A 89 -4.77 6.62 8.71
N GLY A 90 -5.67 6.23 7.81
CA GLY A 90 -5.48 6.29 6.36
C GLY A 90 -5.34 7.73 5.86
N ASP A 91 -6.19 8.65 6.31
CA ASP A 91 -6.16 10.06 5.93
C ASP A 91 -4.90 10.76 6.45
N LEU A 92 -4.49 10.45 7.70
CA LEU A 92 -3.22 10.94 8.25
C LEU A 92 -2.02 10.44 7.44
N GLY A 93 -1.98 9.15 7.11
CA GLY A 93 -0.93 8.58 6.27
C GLY A 93 -0.89 9.19 4.87
N GLY A 94 -2.07 9.39 4.26
CA GLY A 94 -2.23 10.01 2.95
C GLY A 94 -1.84 11.48 2.89
N SER A 95 -1.92 12.19 4.01
CA SER A 95 -1.50 13.61 4.11
C SER A 95 -0.03 13.75 4.48
N ILE A 96 0.43 13.01 5.49
CA ILE A 96 1.80 13.12 6.01
C ILE A 96 2.81 12.50 5.04
N GLY A 97 2.50 11.36 4.42
CA GLY A 97 3.40 10.64 3.53
C GLY A 97 3.91 11.49 2.36
N PRO A 98 3.02 11.99 1.49
CA PRO A 98 3.42 12.86 0.38
C PRO A 98 4.05 14.18 0.85
N GLY A 99 3.62 14.72 2.00
CA GLY A 99 4.20 15.92 2.59
C GLY A 99 5.68 15.74 2.95
N ILE A 100 6.04 14.62 3.58
CA ILE A 100 7.45 14.30 3.91
C ILE A 100 8.26 14.11 2.63
N VAL A 101 7.77 13.32 1.69
CA VAL A 101 8.45 13.07 0.40
C VAL A 101 8.65 14.37 -0.36
N GLY A 102 7.64 15.25 -0.38
CA GLY A 102 7.72 16.56 -1.04
C GLY A 102 8.78 17.47 -0.42
N ARG A 103 8.83 17.57 0.90
CA ARG A 103 9.86 18.37 1.61
C ARG A 103 11.27 17.86 1.36
N ILE A 104 11.46 16.54 1.39
CA ILE A 104 12.77 15.91 1.11
C ILE A 104 13.18 16.21 -0.33
N THR A 105 12.25 16.11 -1.28
CA THR A 105 12.50 16.43 -2.69
C THR A 105 12.93 17.89 -2.88
N GLN A 106 12.26 18.84 -2.22
CA GLN A 106 12.61 20.26 -2.27
C GLN A 106 13.99 20.53 -1.69
N ASN A 107 14.29 19.98 -0.53
CA ASN A 107 15.59 20.14 0.14
C ASN A 107 16.74 19.49 -0.64
N ALA A 108 16.45 18.49 -1.46
CA ALA A 108 17.40 17.81 -2.33
C ALA A 108 17.56 18.49 -3.72
N GLY A 109 17.25 19.77 -3.85
CA GLY A 109 17.37 20.51 -5.11
C GLY A 109 16.34 20.09 -6.16
N ASN A 110 15.09 19.81 -5.73
CA ASN A 110 13.99 19.31 -6.57
C ASN A 110 14.27 17.96 -7.24
N ASN A 111 15.11 17.13 -6.64
CA ASN A 111 15.41 15.82 -7.14
C ASN A 111 14.35 14.81 -6.68
N ILE A 112 13.36 14.58 -7.52
CA ILE A 112 12.23 13.66 -7.27
C ILE A 112 12.71 12.25 -6.92
N ARG A 113 13.84 11.79 -7.46
CA ARG A 113 14.37 10.45 -7.19
C ARG A 113 14.77 10.27 -5.72
N ILE A 114 15.32 11.30 -5.09
CA ILE A 114 15.68 11.27 -3.67
C ILE A 114 14.42 11.17 -2.81
N GLY A 115 13.39 11.95 -3.14
CA GLY A 115 12.09 11.85 -2.48
C GLY A 115 11.46 10.47 -2.61
N MET A 116 11.49 9.87 -3.80
CA MET A 116 10.97 8.53 -4.04
C MET A 116 11.76 7.44 -3.28
N ARG A 117 13.09 7.56 -3.20
CA ARG A 117 13.91 6.62 -2.38
C ARG A 117 13.53 6.67 -0.92
N CYS A 118 13.32 7.87 -0.37
CA CYS A 118 12.82 8.01 1.01
C CYS A 118 11.40 7.48 1.17
N GLY A 119 10.54 7.66 0.17
CA GLY A 119 9.19 7.12 0.15
C GLY A 119 9.11 5.59 0.22
N LEU A 120 10.18 4.88 -0.15
CA LEU A 120 10.29 3.42 -0.07
C LEU A 120 10.15 2.88 1.37
N ILE A 121 10.42 3.71 2.38
CA ILE A 121 10.28 3.34 3.79
C ILE A 121 8.82 2.93 4.09
N PHE A 122 7.83 3.61 3.54
CA PHE A 122 6.42 3.35 3.85
C PHE A 122 5.94 1.95 3.43
N PRO A 123 6.14 1.49 2.18
CA PRO A 123 5.75 0.14 1.80
C PRO A 123 6.57 -0.95 2.48
N VAL A 124 7.83 -0.67 2.87
CA VAL A 124 8.65 -1.61 3.65
C VAL A 124 8.10 -1.79 5.06
N ILE A 125 7.74 -0.70 5.74
CA ILE A 125 7.10 -0.75 7.07
C ILE A 125 5.77 -1.53 6.98
N LEU A 126 4.98 -1.29 5.94
CA LEU A 126 3.72 -1.99 5.73
C LEU A 126 3.93 -3.49 5.55
N LEU A 127 4.90 -3.92 4.74
CA LEU A 127 5.26 -5.33 4.57
C LEU A 127 5.72 -5.96 5.88
N PHE A 128 6.53 -5.25 6.66
CA PHE A 128 6.99 -5.72 7.96
C PHE A 128 5.80 -5.93 8.92
N MET A 129 4.87 -4.99 8.97
CA MET A 129 3.65 -5.12 9.78
C MET A 129 2.77 -6.28 9.32
N LEU A 130 2.58 -6.45 8.01
CA LEU A 130 1.83 -7.60 7.47
C LEU A 130 2.51 -8.92 7.81
N PHE A 131 3.84 -8.99 7.75
CA PHE A 131 4.59 -10.18 8.14
C PHE A 131 4.41 -10.53 9.61
N LEU A 132 4.45 -9.54 10.51
CA LEU A 132 4.19 -9.75 11.94
C LEU A 132 2.76 -10.26 12.19
N LEU A 133 1.76 -9.68 11.51
CA LEU A 133 0.37 -10.14 11.61
C LEU A 133 0.21 -11.56 11.08
N TYR A 134 0.84 -11.88 9.96
CA TYR A 134 0.82 -13.23 9.40
C TYR A 134 1.40 -14.26 10.38
N ARG A 135 2.55 -13.96 10.96
CA ARG A 135 3.20 -14.83 11.95
C ARG A 135 2.35 -15.03 13.19
N LYS A 136 1.71 -13.96 13.70
CA LYS A 136 0.80 -14.04 14.86
C LYS A 136 -0.43 -14.89 14.58
N ASN A 137 -1.01 -14.77 13.39
CA ASN A 137 -2.21 -15.51 13.01
C ASN A 137 -1.94 -17.02 12.88
N GLN A 138 -0.74 -17.42 12.47
CA GLN A 138 -0.32 -18.83 12.44
C GLN A 138 -0.18 -19.43 13.84
N HIS A 139 0.18 -18.63 14.86
CA HIS A 139 0.29 -19.09 16.25
C HIS A 139 -1.07 -19.23 16.95
N THR A 140 -2.11 -18.57 16.47
CA THR A 140 -3.46 -18.59 17.08
C THR A 140 -4.32 -19.74 16.50
N GLN A 141 -3.89 -20.33 15.38
CA GLN A 141 -4.58 -21.45 14.73
C GLN A 141 -4.02 -22.85 15.13
N LYS A 142 -3.01 -22.91 15.98
CA LYS A 142 -2.52 -24.11 16.65
C LYS A 142 -3.04 -24.18 18.07
#